data_262783f122de3bedd053227b190bbe29
#
_entry.id   262783f122de3bedd053227b190bbe29
#
_cell.length_a   1.000
_cell.length_b   1.000
_cell.length_c   1.000
_cell.angle_alpha   90.00
_cell.angle_beta   90.00
_cell.angle_gamma   90.00
#
_symmetry.space_group_name_H-M   'P 1'
#
loop_
_entity.id
_entity.type
_entity.pdbx_description
1 polymer ?
#
loop_
_entity_poly.entity_id
_entity_poly.type
_entity_poly.pdbx_seq_one_letter_code
_entity_poly.pdbx_strand_id
1 'polypeptide(L)'
;MRIIDEVQLDFDDVLIRPARSDFKSRSEANIFRTFEKNGRNTFTCIPICCANMDSIAMPRMARIFVNKGLMCAMEKHIPYDDLEEMYSSLSHEESRRIALSIGVNDSLDTIRKINSKFGVNIINIDIANGYATVLQDKVKEVRSEFPNAWIIAGTVVTGDIVTDLLNCGADIIRCGIGGGCFWGDMKVLTNNGLKKIQDISVGEKVLTHSGNFEFVVNKFEFPSHTKIIDINGIKCTPNHKFYVAKVEDLDKITESNYQDYCIWIEAKDLDESKYKLVKITYGFSHLMEFIDIKKSEIMDNDRKTYDLEVEHSHSYNIEGIIVHNSMCLTRRQTGVGRPMVSMLEDCSDAAHQIHGYVMSDGGCKCPGDICKALGCSDFVMVGSMFAGAEEATNGVVEINGERYKRFAGMSSSYAQNKLFGGFKSQYRSSEGRQTLIKIKGSLSDIIDDILGGLRSCFTYIGCHNMKHFQKHCVFYRVNHQLTTTYENAPTFKE
;
A
#
# COMPACT_ATOMS: atom_id res chain seq x y z
N MET A 1 -13.04 -27.14 1.89
CA MET A 1 -12.53 -25.84 1.40
C MET A 1 -13.73 -24.93 1.23
N ARG A 2 -13.73 -23.71 1.77
CA ARG A 2 -14.79 -22.69 1.57
C ARG A 2 -14.23 -21.60 0.66
N ILE A 3 -14.91 -21.31 -0.42
CA ILE A 3 -14.60 -20.20 -1.34
C ILE A 3 -15.66 -19.13 -1.12
N ILE A 4 -15.26 -17.87 -0.97
CA ILE A 4 -16.16 -16.71 -0.97
C ILE A 4 -16.21 -16.24 -2.42
N ASP A 5 -17.36 -16.42 -3.07
CA ASP A 5 -17.56 -16.21 -4.51
C ASP A 5 -18.01 -14.77 -4.84
N GLU A 6 -18.05 -13.90 -3.83
CA GLU A 6 -18.37 -12.48 -4.00
C GLU A 6 -17.20 -11.73 -4.66
N VAL A 7 -17.54 -10.81 -5.55
CA VAL A 7 -16.55 -9.94 -6.20
C VAL A 7 -15.86 -9.07 -5.16
N GLN A 8 -14.56 -9.19 -5.06
CA GLN A 8 -13.74 -8.38 -4.16
C GLN A 8 -13.04 -7.26 -4.94
N LEU A 9 -13.19 -6.00 -4.49
CA LEU A 9 -12.73 -4.79 -5.18
C LEU A 9 -11.48 -4.20 -4.52
N ASP A 10 -10.53 -3.73 -5.35
CA ASP A 10 -9.38 -2.93 -4.92
C ASP A 10 -9.57 -1.45 -5.34
N PHE A 11 -8.65 -0.55 -4.99
CA PHE A 11 -8.75 0.88 -5.35
C PHE A 11 -8.78 1.11 -6.86
N ASP A 12 -8.12 0.26 -7.64
CA ASP A 12 -8.11 0.34 -9.11
C ASP A 12 -9.46 -0.07 -9.75
N ASP A 13 -10.35 -0.75 -8.99
CA ASP A 13 -11.64 -1.25 -9.47
C ASP A 13 -12.80 -0.28 -9.22
N VAL A 14 -12.53 0.88 -8.61
CA VAL A 14 -13.57 1.84 -8.24
C VAL A 14 -13.18 3.30 -8.54
N LEU A 15 -14.20 4.12 -8.81
CA LEU A 15 -14.09 5.58 -8.85
C LEU A 15 -15.17 6.22 -7.97
N ILE A 16 -14.83 7.33 -7.30
CA ILE A 16 -15.79 8.10 -6.50
C ILE A 16 -16.71 8.86 -7.46
N ARG A 17 -18.01 8.70 -7.29
CA ARG A 17 -19.03 9.40 -8.11
C ARG A 17 -19.06 10.88 -7.78
N PRO A 18 -18.95 11.79 -8.77
CA PRO A 18 -19.13 13.21 -8.52
C PRO A 18 -20.59 13.52 -8.15
N ALA A 19 -20.78 14.56 -7.34
CA ALA A 19 -22.09 15.04 -6.91
C ALA A 19 -22.21 16.56 -7.11
N ARG A 20 -23.41 17.12 -6.87
CA ARG A 20 -23.61 18.58 -6.89
C ARG A 20 -22.77 19.22 -5.80
N SER A 21 -22.15 20.35 -6.14
CA SER A 21 -21.26 21.10 -5.26
C SER A 21 -21.61 22.58 -5.33
N ASP A 22 -21.60 23.23 -4.18
CA ASP A 22 -21.82 24.67 -4.02
C ASP A 22 -20.53 25.43 -3.64
N PHE A 23 -19.39 24.74 -3.66
CA PHE A 23 -18.09 25.33 -3.40
C PHE A 23 -17.72 26.43 -4.40
N LYS A 24 -17.28 27.57 -3.87
CA LYS A 24 -16.67 28.66 -4.65
C LYS A 24 -15.15 28.54 -4.74
N SER A 25 -14.53 27.91 -3.72
CA SER A 25 -13.09 27.67 -3.63
C SER A 25 -12.81 26.36 -2.94
N ARG A 26 -11.73 25.65 -3.36
CA ARG A 26 -11.21 24.45 -2.68
C ARG A 26 -10.75 24.72 -1.24
N SER A 27 -10.44 26.00 -0.92
CA SER A 27 -10.06 26.41 0.44
C SER A 27 -11.20 26.31 1.46
N GLU A 28 -12.45 26.25 1.02
CA GLU A 28 -13.62 26.06 1.88
C GLU A 28 -13.77 24.63 2.41
N ALA A 29 -13.05 23.67 1.82
CA ALA A 29 -13.08 22.27 2.25
C ALA A 29 -12.39 22.10 3.62
N ASN A 30 -13.18 21.79 4.66
CA ASN A 30 -12.63 21.46 5.98
C ASN A 30 -12.20 20.00 6.02
N ILE A 31 -10.91 19.76 5.80
CA ILE A 31 -10.28 18.42 5.79
C ILE A 31 -9.83 17.93 7.18
N PHE A 32 -10.01 18.74 8.22
CA PHE A 32 -9.79 18.34 9.61
C PHE A 32 -11.00 17.59 10.18
N ARG A 33 -10.73 16.61 11.04
CA ARG A 33 -11.74 15.89 11.82
C ARG A 33 -11.32 15.82 13.28
N THR A 34 -12.26 16.10 14.16
CA THR A 34 -12.10 15.87 15.61
C THR A 34 -12.59 14.46 15.94
N PHE A 35 -11.77 13.72 16.65
CA PHE A 35 -12.06 12.36 17.13
C PHE A 35 -12.33 12.38 18.62
N GLU A 36 -13.48 11.83 19.00
CA GLU A 36 -13.99 11.78 20.35
C GLU A 36 -14.51 10.37 20.66
N LYS A 37 -14.14 9.84 21.81
CA LYS A 37 -14.64 8.58 22.34
C LYS A 37 -14.64 8.65 23.86
N ASN A 38 -15.68 8.14 24.52
CA ASN A 38 -15.75 8.12 25.99
C ASN A 38 -14.51 7.47 26.62
N GLY A 39 -13.92 8.14 27.61
CA GLY A 39 -12.71 7.70 28.29
C GLY A 39 -11.41 7.88 27.46
N ARG A 40 -11.43 8.62 26.34
CA ARG A 40 -10.25 8.95 25.53
C ARG A 40 -10.03 10.45 25.48
N ASN A 41 -8.78 10.84 25.28
CA ASN A 41 -8.43 12.22 25.01
C ASN A 41 -8.92 12.63 23.62
N THR A 42 -9.66 13.72 23.52
CA THR A 42 -10.07 14.29 22.23
C THR A 42 -8.87 14.82 21.44
N PHE A 43 -8.81 14.58 20.14
CA PHE A 43 -7.79 15.16 19.27
C PHE A 43 -8.34 15.52 17.88
N THR A 44 -7.70 16.48 17.22
CA THR A 44 -8.07 16.94 15.89
C THR A 44 -6.89 16.77 14.92
N CYS A 45 -7.16 16.14 13.77
CA CYS A 45 -6.14 15.95 12.74
C CYS A 45 -6.78 15.90 11.34
N ILE A 46 -5.95 15.99 10.31
CA ILE A 46 -6.26 15.46 8.99
C ILE A 46 -6.01 13.95 9.09
N PRO A 47 -6.99 13.07 8.75
CA PRO A 47 -6.92 11.64 9.07
C PRO A 47 -5.99 10.85 8.12
N ILE A 48 -4.80 11.41 7.87
CA ILE A 48 -3.70 10.81 7.13
C ILE A 48 -2.54 10.60 8.11
N CYS A 49 -2.06 9.37 8.24
CA CYS A 49 -1.00 8.96 9.15
C CYS A 49 0.25 8.53 8.38
N CYS A 50 1.41 9.06 8.72
CA CYS A 50 2.68 8.50 8.24
C CYS A 50 2.90 7.13 8.85
N ALA A 51 3.28 6.13 8.03
CA ALA A 51 3.56 4.76 8.47
C ALA A 51 4.85 4.70 9.32
N ASN A 52 4.85 3.84 10.34
CA ASN A 52 5.94 3.66 11.30
C ASN A 52 7.20 2.98 10.73
N MET A 53 7.81 3.62 9.75
CA MET A 53 8.98 3.09 9.04
C MET A 53 10.23 3.92 9.30
N ASP A 54 11.40 3.26 9.34
CA ASP A 54 12.71 3.83 9.68
C ASP A 54 13.18 4.97 8.74
N SER A 55 12.61 5.04 7.54
CA SER A 55 12.98 6.05 6.53
C SER A 55 12.15 7.33 6.59
N ILE A 56 10.92 7.26 7.12
CA ILE A 56 9.95 8.36 7.02
C ILE A 56 9.34 8.78 8.36
N ALA A 57 9.33 7.91 9.37
CA ALA A 57 8.69 8.18 10.66
C ALA A 57 9.70 8.53 11.77
N MET A 58 10.69 9.34 11.41
CA MET A 58 11.75 9.82 12.31
C MET A 58 11.45 11.24 12.82
N PRO A 59 12.03 11.70 13.95
CA PRO A 59 11.69 12.96 14.61
C PRO A 59 11.65 14.18 13.69
N ARG A 60 12.61 14.31 12.76
CA ARG A 60 12.67 15.42 11.81
C ARG A 60 11.43 15.50 10.92
N MET A 61 10.98 14.35 10.37
CA MET A 61 9.81 14.29 9.49
C MET A 61 8.53 14.39 10.30
N ALA A 62 8.47 13.79 11.49
CA ALA A 62 7.31 13.83 12.37
C ALA A 62 6.88 15.27 12.69
N ARG A 63 7.84 16.16 12.98
CA ARG A 63 7.57 17.59 13.20
C ARG A 63 6.84 18.23 12.00
N ILE A 64 7.24 17.90 10.77
CA ILE A 64 6.61 18.43 9.54
C ILE A 64 5.18 17.88 9.40
N PHE A 65 4.97 16.56 9.60
CA PHE A 65 3.65 15.94 9.53
C PHE A 65 2.67 16.61 10.50
N VAL A 66 3.02 16.68 11.79
CA VAL A 66 2.09 17.20 12.81
C VAL A 66 1.84 18.70 12.68
N ASN A 67 2.84 19.47 12.22
CA ASN A 67 2.70 20.89 11.90
C ASN A 67 1.69 21.12 10.74
N LYS A 68 1.71 20.24 9.72
CA LYS A 68 0.72 20.24 8.62
C LYS A 68 -0.65 19.66 9.04
N GLY A 69 -0.83 19.25 10.29
CA GLY A 69 -2.07 18.70 10.81
C GLY A 69 -2.27 17.20 10.58
N LEU A 70 -1.28 16.49 10.04
CA LEU A 70 -1.32 15.05 9.82
C LEU A 70 -0.88 14.30 11.10
N MET A 71 -1.13 12.99 11.12
CA MET A 71 -0.61 12.08 12.15
C MET A 71 0.73 11.48 11.73
N CYS A 72 1.54 11.09 12.71
CA CYS A 72 2.74 10.31 12.48
C CYS A 72 2.84 9.16 13.47
N ALA A 73 2.84 7.92 12.96
CA ALA A 73 3.19 6.74 13.75
C ALA A 73 4.72 6.62 13.74
N MET A 74 5.35 6.88 14.89
CA MET A 74 6.80 6.88 15.02
C MET A 74 7.39 5.50 14.80
N GLU A 75 8.60 5.44 14.28
CA GLU A 75 9.37 4.19 14.27
C GLU A 75 9.62 3.73 15.71
N LYS A 76 9.59 2.42 15.97
CA LYS A 76 9.56 1.85 17.33
C LYS A 76 10.93 1.78 18.04
N HIS A 77 12.04 1.93 17.31
CA HIS A 77 13.39 1.82 17.86
C HIS A 77 14.08 3.17 18.05
N ILE A 78 13.35 4.27 17.98
CA ILE A 78 13.90 5.63 18.22
C ILE A 78 14.36 5.74 19.68
N PRO A 79 15.60 6.20 19.94
CA PRO A 79 16.10 6.41 21.29
C PRO A 79 15.21 7.37 22.09
N TYR A 80 15.14 7.16 23.41
CA TYR A 80 14.36 8.02 24.31
C TYR A 80 14.74 9.49 24.19
N ASP A 81 16.03 9.79 24.14
CA ASP A 81 16.54 11.18 24.11
C ASP A 81 16.08 11.92 22.84
N ASP A 82 16.05 11.24 21.69
CA ASP A 82 15.56 11.80 20.42
C ASP A 82 14.04 12.05 20.47
N LEU A 83 13.28 11.15 21.10
CA LEU A 83 11.84 11.33 21.31
C LEU A 83 11.59 12.49 22.28
N GLU A 84 12.34 12.58 23.38
CA GLU A 84 12.23 13.65 24.37
C GLU A 84 12.53 15.02 23.74
N GLU A 85 13.58 15.14 22.95
CA GLU A 85 13.91 16.36 22.19
C GLU A 85 12.78 16.74 21.24
N MET A 86 12.24 15.74 20.50
CA MET A 86 11.13 15.97 19.58
C MET A 86 9.90 16.51 20.34
N TYR A 87 9.44 15.81 21.39
CA TYR A 87 8.27 16.21 22.17
C TYR A 87 8.44 17.60 22.80
N SER A 88 9.66 17.94 23.26
CA SER A 88 9.98 19.25 23.83
C SER A 88 9.83 20.39 22.82
N SER A 89 9.92 20.11 21.53
CA SER A 89 9.78 21.08 20.44
C SER A 89 8.36 21.24 19.90
N LEU A 90 7.44 20.35 20.29
CA LEU A 90 6.06 20.33 19.80
C LEU A 90 5.12 21.11 20.72
N SER A 91 4.13 21.77 20.14
CA SER A 91 2.98 22.26 20.91
C SER A 91 2.16 21.11 21.46
N HIS A 92 1.31 21.38 22.46
CA HIS A 92 0.40 20.37 23.02
C HIS A 92 -0.54 19.78 21.98
N GLU A 93 -1.01 20.56 21.00
CA GLU A 93 -1.87 20.07 19.94
C GLU A 93 -1.13 19.19 18.94
N GLU A 94 0.09 19.56 18.55
CA GLU A 94 0.93 18.77 17.65
C GLU A 94 1.32 17.42 18.28
N SER A 95 1.71 17.41 19.56
CA SER A 95 2.09 16.19 20.28
C SER A 95 0.96 15.17 20.33
N ARG A 96 -0.32 15.62 20.31
CA ARG A 96 -1.49 14.74 20.29
C ARG A 96 -1.68 13.99 18.97
N ARG A 97 -0.99 14.37 17.90
CA ARG A 97 -0.99 13.70 16.58
C ARG A 97 0.14 12.68 16.42
N ILE A 98 1.02 12.57 17.42
CA ILE A 98 2.08 11.55 17.46
C ILE A 98 1.53 10.25 18.03
N ALA A 99 1.75 9.15 17.31
CA ALA A 99 1.52 7.80 17.78
C ALA A 99 2.86 7.12 18.07
N LEU A 100 3.12 6.76 19.33
CA LEU A 100 4.31 5.99 19.68
C LEU A 100 4.10 4.52 19.35
N SER A 101 4.99 3.94 18.53
CA SER A 101 4.85 2.55 18.09
C SER A 101 5.63 1.58 18.96
N ILE A 102 5.03 0.42 19.21
CA ILE A 102 5.63 -0.72 19.91
C ILE A 102 5.26 -2.03 19.23
N GLY A 103 6.10 -3.04 19.36
CA GLY A 103 5.76 -4.43 19.04
C GLY A 103 5.09 -5.13 20.22
N VAL A 104 4.56 -6.33 19.99
CA VAL A 104 3.86 -7.13 21.02
C VAL A 104 4.77 -7.61 22.16
N ASN A 105 6.08 -7.72 21.93
CA ASN A 105 7.08 -8.15 22.92
C ASN A 105 7.87 -6.99 23.52
N ASP A 106 7.61 -5.74 23.10
CA ASP A 106 8.39 -4.59 23.55
C ASP A 106 7.94 -4.15 24.95
N SER A 107 8.89 -3.62 25.74
CA SER A 107 8.61 -2.97 27.03
C SER A 107 7.84 -1.65 26.83
N LEU A 108 7.04 -1.27 27.82
CA LEU A 108 6.34 0.02 27.88
C LEU A 108 7.18 1.14 28.50
N ASP A 109 8.44 0.91 28.87
CA ASP A 109 9.26 1.85 29.63
C ASP A 109 9.48 3.20 28.92
N THR A 110 9.74 3.18 27.62
CA THR A 110 9.88 4.42 26.82
C THR A 110 8.57 5.21 26.83
N ILE A 111 7.42 4.54 26.61
CA ILE A 111 6.11 5.20 26.64
C ILE A 111 5.83 5.77 28.04
N ARG A 112 6.12 5.04 29.13
CA ARG A 112 5.97 5.52 30.51
C ARG A 112 6.74 6.81 30.75
N LYS A 113 8.02 6.85 30.32
CA LYS A 113 8.88 8.02 30.48
C LYS A 113 8.34 9.23 29.69
N ILE A 114 7.95 9.04 28.44
CA ILE A 114 7.37 10.13 27.62
C ILE A 114 6.03 10.57 28.20
N ASN A 115 5.16 9.60 28.60
CA ASN A 115 3.85 9.91 29.16
C ASN A 115 3.94 10.73 30.46
N SER A 116 4.90 10.42 31.35
CA SER A 116 5.07 11.14 32.61
C SER A 116 5.48 12.59 32.42
N LYS A 117 6.17 12.94 31.31
CA LYS A 117 6.69 14.28 31.05
C LYS A 117 5.80 15.11 30.11
N PHE A 118 5.24 14.50 29.09
CA PHE A 118 4.55 15.21 28.00
C PHE A 118 3.08 14.77 27.82
N GLY A 119 2.70 13.62 28.35
CA GLY A 119 1.45 12.96 28.03
C GLY A 119 1.48 12.27 26.66
N VAL A 120 1.10 10.99 26.62
CA VAL A 120 0.98 10.22 25.38
C VAL A 120 -0.50 10.12 24.99
N ASN A 121 -0.82 10.60 23.79
CA ASN A 121 -2.20 10.59 23.30
C ASN A 121 -2.53 9.32 22.50
N ILE A 122 -1.58 8.80 21.70
CA ILE A 122 -1.82 7.69 20.77
C ILE A 122 -0.68 6.67 20.90
N ILE A 123 -1.04 5.39 21.03
CA ILE A 123 -0.09 4.25 21.05
C ILE A 123 -0.43 3.33 19.88
N ASN A 124 0.56 3.00 19.03
CA ASN A 124 0.41 2.11 17.89
C ASN A 124 1.07 0.77 18.19
N ILE A 125 0.29 -0.30 18.29
CA ILE A 125 0.78 -1.67 18.50
C ILE A 125 0.91 -2.36 17.14
N ASP A 126 2.15 -2.55 16.70
CA ASP A 126 2.50 -3.00 15.36
C ASP A 126 2.93 -4.47 15.34
N ILE A 127 2.18 -5.28 14.59
CA ILE A 127 2.48 -6.69 14.32
C ILE A 127 2.09 -7.04 12.87
N ALA A 128 2.90 -7.87 12.22
CA ALA A 128 2.62 -8.32 10.85
C ALA A 128 1.38 -9.22 10.75
N ASN A 129 1.10 -10.02 11.79
CA ASN A 129 -0.06 -10.89 11.87
C ASN A 129 -0.96 -10.50 13.06
N GLY A 130 -1.97 -9.66 12.81
CA GLY A 130 -2.93 -9.20 13.81
C GLY A 130 -3.91 -10.26 14.33
N TYR A 131 -3.91 -11.47 13.77
CA TYR A 131 -4.72 -12.60 14.22
C TYR A 131 -4.09 -13.38 15.38
N ALA A 132 -2.86 -13.04 15.78
CA ALA A 132 -2.18 -13.69 16.88
C ALA A 132 -2.74 -13.20 18.23
N THR A 133 -3.05 -14.13 19.15
CA THR A 133 -3.60 -13.84 20.49
C THR A 133 -2.72 -12.91 21.32
N VAL A 134 -1.40 -12.95 21.12
CA VAL A 134 -0.44 -12.05 21.77
C VAL A 134 -0.72 -10.56 21.50
N LEU A 135 -1.37 -10.22 20.37
CA LEU A 135 -1.80 -8.86 20.10
C LEU A 135 -2.94 -8.44 21.01
N GLN A 136 -3.95 -9.32 21.20
CA GLN A 136 -5.08 -9.07 22.11
C GLN A 136 -4.60 -8.85 23.55
N ASP A 137 -3.65 -9.65 24.01
CA ASP A 137 -3.08 -9.53 25.35
C ASP A 137 -2.29 -8.23 25.50
N LYS A 138 -1.51 -7.84 24.48
CA LYS A 138 -0.78 -6.55 24.48
C LYS A 138 -1.73 -5.35 24.46
N VAL A 139 -2.83 -5.43 23.72
CA VAL A 139 -3.87 -4.38 23.72
C VAL A 139 -4.47 -4.20 25.13
N LYS A 140 -4.79 -5.29 25.82
CA LYS A 140 -5.32 -5.25 27.21
C LYS A 140 -4.30 -4.67 28.18
N GLU A 141 -3.03 -5.07 28.08
CA GLU A 141 -1.91 -4.54 28.88
C GLU A 141 -1.81 -3.02 28.71
N VAL A 142 -1.69 -2.54 27.46
CA VAL A 142 -1.57 -1.12 27.15
C VAL A 142 -2.81 -0.34 27.59
N ARG A 143 -4.01 -0.89 27.41
CA ARG A 143 -5.26 -0.25 27.83
C ARG A 143 -5.34 -0.10 29.33
N SER A 144 -4.91 -1.12 30.08
CA SER A 144 -4.89 -1.07 31.56
C SER A 144 -3.98 0.04 32.08
N GLU A 145 -2.84 0.24 31.44
CA GLU A 145 -1.84 1.20 31.88
C GLU A 145 -2.08 2.63 31.37
N PHE A 146 -2.62 2.76 30.14
CA PHE A 146 -2.90 4.05 29.49
C PHE A 146 -4.39 4.19 29.17
N PRO A 147 -5.28 4.34 30.18
CA PRO A 147 -6.73 4.26 30.00
C PRO A 147 -7.29 5.35 29.07
N ASN A 148 -6.64 6.52 29.00
CA ASN A 148 -7.11 7.66 28.19
C ASN A 148 -6.44 7.77 26.82
N ALA A 149 -5.39 6.98 26.54
CA ALA A 149 -4.73 6.99 25.23
C ALA A 149 -5.58 6.30 24.17
N TRP A 150 -5.47 6.73 22.93
CA TRP A 150 -5.96 6.01 21.77
C TRP A 150 -5.01 4.86 21.44
N ILE A 151 -5.56 3.69 21.20
CA ILE A 151 -4.79 2.50 20.82
C ILE A 151 -5.08 2.13 19.37
N ILE A 152 -4.04 2.19 18.53
CA ILE A 152 -4.05 1.65 17.18
C ILE A 152 -3.49 0.23 17.25
N ALA A 153 -4.15 -0.76 16.63
CA ALA A 153 -3.71 -2.15 16.61
C ALA A 153 -3.91 -2.79 15.23
N GLY A 154 -3.02 -3.67 14.81
CA GLY A 154 -3.12 -4.40 13.53
C GLY A 154 -1.76 -4.91 13.06
N THR A 155 -1.73 -5.58 11.90
CA THR A 155 -2.63 -5.42 10.73
C THR A 155 -3.57 -6.63 10.57
N VAL A 156 -4.81 -6.39 10.16
CA VAL A 156 -5.86 -7.41 9.92
C VAL A 156 -6.61 -7.15 8.59
N VAL A 157 -7.50 -8.08 8.17
CA VAL A 157 -8.26 -7.98 6.90
C VAL A 157 -9.70 -8.49 6.97
N THR A 158 -10.23 -8.78 8.18
CA THR A 158 -11.61 -9.29 8.37
C THR A 158 -12.30 -8.64 9.55
N GLY A 159 -13.64 -8.48 9.46
CA GLY A 159 -14.45 -7.76 10.45
C GLY A 159 -14.55 -8.47 11.80
N ASP A 160 -14.46 -9.80 11.85
CA ASP A 160 -14.51 -10.58 13.10
C ASP A 160 -13.37 -10.21 14.04
N ILE A 161 -12.12 -10.23 13.54
CA ILE A 161 -10.95 -9.88 14.36
C ILE A 161 -10.90 -8.37 14.69
N VAL A 162 -11.49 -7.52 13.84
CA VAL A 162 -11.68 -6.09 14.15
C VAL A 162 -12.52 -5.94 15.40
N THR A 163 -13.64 -6.65 15.49
CA THR A 163 -14.53 -6.68 16.67
C THR A 163 -13.80 -7.20 17.91
N ASP A 164 -13.03 -8.27 17.79
CA ASP A 164 -12.26 -8.85 18.89
C ASP A 164 -11.22 -7.86 19.47
N LEU A 165 -10.44 -7.20 18.61
CA LEU A 165 -9.44 -6.23 19.04
C LEU A 165 -10.04 -4.98 19.66
N LEU A 166 -11.18 -4.49 19.17
CA LEU A 166 -11.91 -3.36 19.75
C LEU A 166 -12.46 -3.74 21.14
N ASN A 167 -12.99 -4.95 21.30
CA ASN A 167 -13.45 -5.48 22.60
C ASN A 167 -12.29 -5.67 23.59
N CYS A 168 -11.07 -5.94 23.13
CA CYS A 168 -9.87 -5.97 23.97
C CYS A 168 -9.42 -4.58 24.43
N GLY A 169 -9.96 -3.49 23.85
CA GLY A 169 -9.66 -2.12 24.24
C GLY A 169 -8.90 -1.29 23.21
N ALA A 170 -8.70 -1.78 22.00
CA ALA A 170 -8.23 -0.95 20.89
C ALA A 170 -9.31 0.08 20.50
N ASP A 171 -8.91 1.14 19.80
CA ASP A 171 -9.81 2.19 19.33
C ASP A 171 -9.79 2.32 17.81
N ILE A 172 -8.65 2.07 17.18
CA ILE A 172 -8.42 2.17 15.74
C ILE A 172 -7.77 0.87 15.28
N ILE A 173 -8.34 0.20 14.29
CA ILE A 173 -7.80 -1.04 13.75
C ILE A 173 -7.17 -0.79 12.38
N ARG A 174 -5.88 -1.19 12.24
CA ARG A 174 -5.17 -1.14 10.96
C ARG A 174 -5.57 -2.32 10.09
N CYS A 175 -5.94 -2.04 8.84
CA CYS A 175 -6.42 -3.03 7.89
C CYS A 175 -5.67 -2.92 6.56
N GLY A 176 -5.06 -4.04 6.07
CA GLY A 176 -4.42 -4.12 4.76
C GLY A 176 -3.31 -5.16 4.55
N ILE A 177 -3.46 -6.09 3.57
CA ILE A 177 -2.45 -7.08 3.12
C ILE A 177 -2.60 -7.35 1.60
N GLY A 178 -1.56 -7.24 0.75
CA GLY A 178 -1.64 -7.44 -0.73
C GLY A 178 -0.38 -7.95 -1.49
N GLY A 179 -0.47 -8.59 -2.73
CA GLY A 179 0.61 -8.92 -3.73
C GLY A 179 0.79 -10.34 -4.36
N GLY A 180 1.58 -10.58 -5.48
CA GLY A 180 1.88 -11.86 -6.20
C GLY A 180 3.30 -12.03 -6.84
N CYS A 181 3.78 -13.23 -7.41
CA CYS A 181 5.14 -13.50 -7.98
C CYS A 181 5.29 -14.68 -8.96
N PHE A 182 6.51 -14.86 -9.62
CA PHE A 182 6.88 -15.85 -10.64
C PHE A 182 8.09 -16.71 -10.26
N TRP A 183 8.27 -17.88 -10.90
CA TRP A 183 9.50 -18.65 -10.80
C TRP A 183 10.69 -17.90 -11.42
N GLY A 184 11.90 -18.13 -10.86
CA GLY A 184 13.12 -17.41 -11.24
C GLY A 184 13.62 -17.66 -12.66
N ASP A 185 13.28 -18.79 -13.29
CA ASP A 185 13.65 -19.13 -14.66
C ASP A 185 12.70 -18.58 -15.72
N MET A 186 11.62 -17.88 -15.34
CA MET A 186 10.73 -17.20 -16.26
C MET A 186 11.45 -16.05 -16.98
N LYS A 187 11.30 -15.98 -18.31
CA LYS A 187 12.03 -15.00 -19.14
C LYS A 187 11.22 -13.74 -19.34
N VAL A 188 11.78 -12.62 -18.96
CA VAL A 188 11.26 -11.28 -19.15
C VAL A 188 11.89 -10.66 -20.40
N LEU A 189 11.10 -9.97 -21.20
CA LEU A 189 11.60 -9.26 -22.38
C LEU A 189 12.19 -7.90 -21.97
N THR A 190 13.51 -7.80 -22.06
CA THR A 190 14.27 -6.56 -21.84
C THR A 190 14.61 -5.88 -23.17
N ASN A 191 15.05 -4.62 -23.13
CA ASN A 191 15.55 -3.92 -24.30
C ASN A 191 16.81 -4.56 -24.93
N ASN A 192 17.45 -5.51 -24.23
CA ASN A 192 18.62 -6.28 -24.70
C ASN A 192 18.25 -7.75 -25.00
N GLY A 193 16.96 -8.07 -25.15
CA GLY A 193 16.46 -9.41 -25.42
C GLY A 193 15.90 -10.12 -24.16
N LEU A 194 15.57 -11.41 -24.29
CA LEU A 194 14.98 -12.21 -23.24
C LEU A 194 16.03 -12.54 -22.16
N LYS A 195 15.70 -12.26 -20.88
CA LYS A 195 16.53 -12.52 -19.72
C LYS A 195 15.68 -13.17 -18.61
N LYS A 196 16.22 -14.18 -17.90
CA LYS A 196 15.52 -14.78 -16.77
C LYS A 196 15.23 -13.72 -15.71
N ILE A 197 14.05 -13.76 -15.10
CA ILE A 197 13.66 -12.78 -14.08
C ILE A 197 14.62 -12.76 -12.88
N GLN A 198 15.20 -13.91 -12.52
CA GLN A 198 16.21 -14.01 -11.47
C GLN A 198 17.54 -13.30 -11.81
N ASP A 199 17.83 -13.06 -13.07
CA ASP A 199 19.09 -12.47 -13.54
C ASP A 199 18.94 -10.98 -13.88
N ILE A 200 17.71 -10.43 -13.89
CA ILE A 200 17.44 -9.00 -14.12
C ILE A 200 17.98 -8.17 -12.96
N SER A 201 18.54 -7.02 -13.29
CA SER A 201 19.05 -6.03 -12.33
C SER A 201 18.18 -4.77 -12.33
N VAL A 202 18.13 -4.09 -11.18
CA VAL A 202 17.52 -2.74 -11.08
C VAL A 202 18.26 -1.80 -12.02
N GLY A 203 17.51 -0.97 -12.76
CA GLY A 203 18.02 -0.06 -13.80
C GLY A 203 18.00 -0.66 -15.21
N GLU A 204 17.70 -1.94 -15.40
CA GLU A 204 17.41 -2.50 -16.73
C GLU A 204 16.00 -2.12 -17.19
N LYS A 205 15.78 -2.10 -18.50
CA LYS A 205 14.46 -1.80 -19.09
C LYS A 205 13.75 -3.06 -19.54
N VAL A 206 12.45 -3.15 -19.23
CA VAL A 206 11.57 -4.27 -19.61
C VAL A 206 10.37 -3.77 -20.41
N LEU A 207 9.87 -4.58 -21.35
CA LEU A 207 8.68 -4.24 -22.14
C LEU A 207 7.44 -4.29 -21.25
N THR A 208 6.59 -3.27 -21.33
CA THR A 208 5.36 -3.14 -20.53
C THR A 208 4.09 -3.34 -21.37
N HIS A 209 2.91 -3.30 -20.71
CA HIS A 209 1.63 -3.39 -21.40
C HIS A 209 1.36 -2.20 -22.34
N SER A 210 2.03 -1.06 -22.14
CA SER A 210 1.93 0.11 -23.01
C SER A 210 2.70 -0.03 -24.31
N GLY A 211 3.44 -1.13 -24.51
CA GLY A 211 4.34 -1.32 -25.64
C GLY A 211 5.70 -0.60 -25.50
N ASN A 212 5.95 0.12 -24.42
CA ASN A 212 7.19 0.84 -24.14
C ASN A 212 8.13 0.03 -23.23
N PHE A 213 9.44 0.33 -23.34
CA PHE A 213 10.44 -0.19 -22.41
C PHE A 213 10.64 0.77 -21.24
N GLU A 214 10.32 0.31 -20.02
CA GLU A 214 10.42 1.10 -18.78
C GLU A 214 11.44 0.49 -17.83
N PHE A 215 11.97 1.32 -16.91
CA PHE A 215 13.00 0.88 -15.98
C PHE A 215 12.44 -0.06 -14.91
N VAL A 216 13.19 -1.12 -14.62
CA VAL A 216 13.02 -1.92 -13.41
C VAL A 216 13.57 -1.12 -12.25
N VAL A 217 12.70 -0.63 -11.41
CA VAL A 217 13.06 0.13 -10.19
C VAL A 217 13.31 -0.77 -9.00
N ASN A 218 12.83 -2.02 -9.07
CA ASN A 218 13.11 -3.02 -8.04
C ASN A 218 12.99 -4.46 -8.57
N LYS A 219 13.73 -5.40 -7.91
CA LYS A 219 13.61 -6.84 -8.10
C LYS A 219 13.43 -7.53 -6.76
N PHE A 220 12.51 -8.47 -6.72
CA PHE A 220 12.19 -9.26 -5.54
C PHE A 220 12.55 -10.72 -5.73
N GLU A 221 13.11 -11.34 -4.69
CA GLU A 221 13.43 -12.76 -4.62
C GLU A 221 12.76 -13.37 -3.38
N PHE A 222 12.18 -14.57 -3.49
CA PHE A 222 11.40 -15.23 -2.46
C PHE A 222 11.71 -16.69 -2.33
N PRO A 223 11.67 -17.25 -1.07
CA PRO A 223 11.80 -18.68 -0.84
C PRO A 223 10.61 -19.47 -1.39
N SER A 224 10.81 -20.78 -1.52
CA SER A 224 10.00 -21.75 -2.21
C SER A 224 8.86 -22.29 -1.37
N HIS A 225 7.78 -21.89 -1.07
CA HIS A 225 6.71 -22.63 -0.35
C HIS A 225 5.28 -22.21 -0.71
N THR A 226 5.04 -21.80 -1.95
CA THR A 226 3.73 -21.34 -2.41
C THR A 226 3.15 -22.28 -3.46
N LYS A 227 1.84 -22.49 -3.42
CA LYS A 227 1.10 -23.08 -4.54
C LYS A 227 1.39 -22.27 -5.81
N ILE A 228 1.75 -22.94 -6.89
CA ILE A 228 2.04 -22.35 -8.21
C ILE A 228 0.95 -22.75 -9.20
N ILE A 229 0.54 -21.81 -10.03
CA ILE A 229 -0.29 -22.04 -11.21
C ILE A 229 0.58 -21.87 -12.44
N ASP A 230 0.47 -22.80 -13.36
CA ASP A 230 1.09 -22.72 -14.69
C ASP A 230 0.06 -22.16 -15.66
N ILE A 231 0.34 -21.00 -16.23
CA ILE A 231 -0.46 -20.37 -17.29
C ILE A 231 0.40 -20.33 -18.55
N ASN A 232 0.11 -21.20 -19.51
CA ASN A 232 0.84 -21.27 -20.77
C ASN A 232 2.37 -21.44 -20.62
N GLY A 233 2.82 -22.18 -19.61
CA GLY A 233 4.23 -22.35 -19.27
C GLY A 233 4.78 -21.31 -18.30
N ILE A 234 4.05 -20.23 -18.01
CA ILE A 234 4.42 -19.22 -17.03
C ILE A 234 3.98 -19.69 -15.64
N LYS A 235 4.96 -19.95 -14.79
CA LYS A 235 4.74 -20.45 -13.44
C LYS A 235 4.72 -19.29 -12.46
N CYS A 236 3.54 -19.05 -11.87
CA CYS A 236 3.27 -17.91 -10.99
C CYS A 236 2.44 -18.30 -9.77
N THR A 237 2.39 -17.42 -8.78
CA THR A 237 1.46 -17.56 -7.65
C THR A 237 0.01 -17.34 -8.09
N PRO A 238 -1.00 -17.94 -7.42
CA PRO A 238 -2.41 -17.91 -7.82
C PRO A 238 -3.02 -16.51 -7.98
N ASN A 239 -2.52 -15.55 -7.22
CA ASN A 239 -2.98 -14.17 -7.17
C ASN A 239 -2.21 -13.21 -8.10
N HIS A 240 -1.34 -13.75 -8.97
CA HIS A 240 -0.63 -12.91 -9.93
C HIS A 240 -1.56 -12.51 -11.08
N LYS A 241 -1.57 -11.22 -11.44
CA LYS A 241 -2.49 -10.67 -12.46
C LYS A 241 -1.89 -10.77 -13.86
N PHE A 242 -2.69 -11.27 -14.80
CA PHE A 242 -2.43 -11.34 -16.23
C PHE A 242 -3.28 -10.33 -16.97
N TYR A 243 -2.74 -9.74 -18.02
CA TYR A 243 -3.48 -8.85 -18.92
C TYR A 243 -4.23 -9.70 -19.95
N VAL A 244 -5.56 -9.55 -20.01
CA VAL A 244 -6.44 -10.40 -20.81
C VAL A 244 -7.51 -9.58 -21.53
N ALA A 245 -7.97 -10.09 -22.67
CA ALA A 245 -9.17 -9.60 -23.35
C ALA A 245 -10.34 -10.57 -23.13
N LYS A 246 -11.57 -10.05 -23.07
CA LYS A 246 -12.77 -10.90 -23.09
C LYS A 246 -13.00 -11.45 -24.48
N VAL A 247 -13.41 -12.72 -24.57
CA VAL A 247 -13.71 -13.38 -25.84
C VAL A 247 -14.80 -12.64 -26.63
N GLU A 248 -15.81 -12.10 -25.95
CA GLU A 248 -16.92 -11.34 -26.54
C GLU A 248 -16.54 -9.99 -27.16
N ASP A 249 -15.36 -9.46 -26.84
CA ASP A 249 -14.88 -8.16 -27.30
C ASP A 249 -13.76 -8.23 -28.34
N LEU A 250 -13.25 -9.44 -28.65
CA LEU A 250 -12.09 -9.62 -29.53
C LEU A 250 -12.24 -8.95 -30.90
N ASP A 251 -13.43 -8.99 -31.50
CA ASP A 251 -13.71 -8.39 -32.80
C ASP A 251 -13.68 -6.84 -32.80
N LYS A 252 -13.72 -6.23 -31.61
CA LYS A 252 -13.71 -4.77 -31.42
C LYS A 252 -12.28 -4.23 -31.17
N ILE A 253 -11.34 -5.11 -30.86
CA ILE A 253 -10.00 -4.76 -30.40
C ILE A 253 -9.05 -4.61 -31.59
N THR A 254 -8.32 -3.49 -31.59
CA THR A 254 -7.26 -3.16 -32.55
C THR A 254 -5.97 -2.83 -31.80
N GLU A 255 -4.83 -2.73 -32.51
CA GLU A 255 -3.57 -2.31 -31.91
C GLU A 255 -3.63 -0.90 -31.29
N SER A 256 -4.56 -0.06 -31.73
CA SER A 256 -4.73 1.32 -31.25
C SER A 256 -5.66 1.46 -30.05
N ASN A 257 -6.53 0.47 -29.77
CA ASN A 257 -7.55 0.55 -28.73
C ASN A 257 -7.54 -0.61 -27.72
N TYR A 258 -6.58 -1.54 -27.81
CA TYR A 258 -6.57 -2.74 -26.96
C TYR A 258 -6.55 -2.40 -25.45
N GLN A 259 -5.95 -1.29 -25.06
CA GLN A 259 -5.90 -0.87 -23.66
C GLN A 259 -7.28 -0.53 -23.09
N ASP A 260 -8.24 -0.14 -23.94
CA ASP A 260 -9.62 0.17 -23.54
C ASP A 260 -10.46 -1.10 -23.25
N TYR A 261 -10.06 -2.25 -23.81
CA TYR A 261 -10.80 -3.51 -23.74
C TYR A 261 -10.12 -4.58 -22.89
N CYS A 262 -8.81 -4.48 -22.67
CA CYS A 262 -8.07 -5.46 -21.89
C CYS A 262 -8.11 -5.15 -20.39
N ILE A 263 -8.19 -6.22 -19.58
CA ILE A 263 -8.34 -6.13 -18.12
C ILE A 263 -7.32 -7.01 -17.40
N TRP A 264 -7.13 -6.75 -16.11
CA TRP A 264 -6.24 -7.53 -15.25
C TRP A 264 -7.02 -8.60 -14.47
N ILE A 265 -6.70 -9.89 -14.67
CA ILE A 265 -7.32 -11.03 -13.99
C ILE A 265 -6.26 -11.85 -13.25
N GLU A 266 -6.54 -12.26 -12.02
CA GLU A 266 -5.65 -13.12 -11.25
C GLU A 266 -5.55 -14.53 -11.89
N ALA A 267 -4.36 -15.14 -11.82
CA ALA A 267 -4.11 -16.47 -12.41
C ALA A 267 -5.12 -17.54 -11.97
N LYS A 268 -5.55 -17.49 -10.69
CA LYS A 268 -6.56 -18.42 -10.16
C LYS A 268 -7.93 -18.25 -10.82
N ASP A 269 -8.29 -17.02 -11.24
CA ASP A 269 -9.61 -16.64 -11.77
C ASP A 269 -9.66 -16.63 -13.30
N LEU A 270 -8.55 -16.97 -13.97
CA LEU A 270 -8.49 -17.11 -15.42
C LEU A 270 -9.37 -18.28 -15.87
N ASP A 271 -10.36 -17.97 -16.71
CA ASP A 271 -11.32 -18.87 -17.32
C ASP A 271 -11.11 -18.87 -18.85
N GLU A 272 -10.68 -20.01 -19.40
CA GLU A 272 -10.35 -20.16 -20.82
C GLU A 272 -11.53 -19.93 -21.77
N SER A 273 -12.77 -20.10 -21.27
CA SER A 273 -13.99 -19.84 -22.05
C SER A 273 -14.35 -18.37 -22.13
N LYS A 274 -13.84 -17.52 -21.21
CA LYS A 274 -14.21 -16.11 -21.09
C LYS A 274 -13.11 -15.16 -21.54
N TYR A 275 -11.83 -15.57 -21.42
CA TYR A 275 -10.68 -14.69 -21.61
C TYR A 275 -9.65 -15.26 -22.58
N LYS A 276 -8.88 -14.36 -23.21
CA LYS A 276 -7.65 -14.63 -23.95
C LYS A 276 -6.51 -13.82 -23.34
N LEU A 277 -5.31 -14.40 -23.24
CA LEU A 277 -4.12 -13.68 -22.80
C LEU A 277 -3.65 -12.71 -23.88
N VAL A 278 -3.22 -11.51 -23.46
CA VAL A 278 -2.58 -10.54 -24.34
C VAL A 278 -1.09 -10.87 -24.44
N LYS A 279 -0.67 -11.21 -25.65
CA LYS A 279 0.72 -11.43 -26.00
C LYS A 279 1.23 -10.29 -26.84
N ILE A 280 2.34 -9.65 -26.43
CA ILE A 280 3.01 -8.60 -27.18
C ILE A 280 4.44 -9.06 -27.51
N THR A 281 4.73 -9.17 -28.80
CA THR A 281 6.06 -9.49 -29.33
C THR A 281 6.70 -8.23 -29.89
N TYR A 282 7.99 -8.03 -29.58
CA TYR A 282 8.77 -6.90 -30.06
C TYR A 282 9.62 -7.33 -31.25
N GLY A 283 9.49 -6.65 -32.40
CA GLY A 283 10.23 -6.88 -33.63
C GLY A 283 10.16 -5.67 -34.57
N PHE A 284 10.29 -5.88 -35.89
CA PHE A 284 10.14 -4.83 -36.89
C PHE A 284 8.73 -4.19 -36.94
N SER A 285 7.73 -4.87 -36.35
CA SER A 285 6.40 -4.34 -36.00
C SER A 285 6.04 -4.88 -34.63
N HIS A 286 5.33 -4.07 -33.80
CA HIS A 286 4.68 -4.56 -32.59
C HIS A 286 3.53 -5.46 -33.04
N LEU A 287 3.63 -6.77 -32.78
CA LEU A 287 2.55 -7.71 -33.03
C LEU A 287 1.87 -8.03 -31.69
N MET A 288 0.60 -7.63 -31.60
CA MET A 288 -0.28 -8.02 -30.52
C MET A 288 -1.11 -9.24 -30.95
N GLU A 289 -1.13 -10.26 -30.13
CA GLU A 289 -1.88 -11.49 -30.36
C GLU A 289 -2.74 -11.84 -29.13
N PHE A 290 -3.92 -12.40 -29.36
CA PHE A 290 -4.76 -12.99 -28.31
C PHE A 290 -4.61 -14.50 -28.34
N ILE A 291 -4.07 -15.06 -27.25
CA ILE A 291 -3.79 -16.50 -27.19
C ILE A 291 -4.69 -17.22 -26.18
N ASP A 292 -4.98 -18.48 -26.47
CA ASP A 292 -5.77 -19.36 -25.60
C ASP A 292 -5.07 -19.56 -24.25
N ILE A 293 -5.87 -19.60 -23.18
CA ILE A 293 -5.40 -19.90 -21.85
C ILE A 293 -5.27 -21.42 -21.69
N LYS A 294 -4.10 -21.88 -21.22
CA LYS A 294 -3.87 -23.25 -20.74
C LYS A 294 -3.44 -23.15 -19.28
N LYS A 295 -4.27 -23.65 -18.38
CA LYS A 295 -4.08 -23.53 -16.94
C LYS A 295 -3.89 -24.89 -16.29
N SER A 296 -2.87 -25.03 -15.43
CA SER A 296 -2.67 -26.20 -14.56
C SER A 296 -2.13 -25.77 -13.20
N GLU A 297 -2.28 -26.64 -12.18
CA GLU A 297 -1.79 -26.38 -10.82
C GLU A 297 -0.56 -27.24 -10.52
N ILE A 298 0.43 -26.64 -9.85
CA ILE A 298 1.63 -27.33 -9.36
C ILE A 298 1.57 -27.30 -7.82
N MET A 299 1.53 -28.48 -7.19
CA MET A 299 1.27 -28.61 -5.75
C MET A 299 2.52 -28.61 -4.88
N ASP A 300 3.68 -29.02 -5.37
CA ASP A 300 4.95 -29.02 -4.64
C ASP A 300 5.97 -28.15 -5.35
N ASN A 301 6.39 -27.07 -4.68
CA ASN A 301 7.36 -26.14 -5.22
C ASN A 301 8.51 -25.89 -4.23
N ASP A 302 9.71 -26.34 -4.58
CA ASP A 302 10.97 -26.10 -3.84
C ASP A 302 11.81 -24.96 -4.44
N ARG A 303 11.29 -24.25 -5.47
CA ARG A 303 12.02 -23.20 -6.20
C ARG A 303 11.71 -21.81 -5.69
N LYS A 304 12.71 -20.94 -5.73
CA LYS A 304 12.56 -19.50 -5.46
C LYS A 304 11.67 -18.83 -6.48
N THR A 305 10.92 -17.84 -6.05
CA THR A 305 10.06 -17.03 -6.90
C THR A 305 10.51 -15.57 -6.92
N TYR A 306 10.22 -14.86 -8.02
CA TYR A 306 10.71 -13.51 -8.29
C TYR A 306 9.59 -12.61 -8.80
N ASP A 307 9.77 -11.30 -8.64
CA ASP A 307 8.97 -10.28 -9.28
C ASP A 307 9.79 -9.01 -9.53
N LEU A 308 9.32 -8.19 -10.46
CA LEU A 308 9.92 -6.91 -10.80
C LEU A 308 8.94 -5.79 -10.46
N GLU A 309 9.47 -4.66 -10.04
CA GLU A 309 8.75 -3.42 -10.03
C GLU A 309 9.22 -2.56 -11.20
N VAL A 310 8.26 -2.14 -12.02
CA VAL A 310 8.48 -1.31 -13.21
C VAL A 310 7.89 0.07 -12.97
N GLU A 311 8.56 1.10 -13.42
CA GLU A 311 8.43 2.49 -12.98
C GLU A 311 7.00 3.05 -13.11
N HIS A 312 6.45 3.14 -14.29
CA HIS A 312 5.15 3.81 -14.52
C HIS A 312 4.00 2.82 -14.76
N SER A 313 4.20 1.90 -15.68
CA SER A 313 3.14 0.99 -16.12
C SER A 313 2.85 -0.13 -15.14
N HIS A 314 3.67 -0.34 -14.11
CA HIS A 314 3.51 -1.41 -13.11
C HIS A 314 3.25 -2.79 -13.73
N SER A 315 3.81 -3.05 -14.90
CA SER A 315 3.65 -4.26 -15.69
C SER A 315 4.91 -4.61 -16.44
N TYR A 316 5.04 -5.87 -16.83
CA TYR A 316 6.13 -6.32 -17.68
C TYR A 316 5.76 -7.55 -18.49
N ASN A 317 6.56 -7.84 -19.51
CA ASN A 317 6.36 -8.95 -20.42
C ASN A 317 7.15 -10.18 -19.95
N ILE A 318 6.44 -11.28 -19.67
CA ILE A 318 7.03 -12.61 -19.39
C ILE A 318 6.66 -13.58 -20.50
N GLU A 319 7.66 -14.19 -21.15
CA GLU A 319 7.49 -15.18 -22.22
C GLU A 319 6.55 -14.68 -23.34
N GLY A 320 6.50 -13.37 -23.57
CA GLY A 320 5.60 -12.72 -24.52
C GLY A 320 4.26 -12.25 -23.92
N ILE A 321 3.86 -12.73 -22.75
CA ILE A 321 2.58 -12.41 -22.10
C ILE A 321 2.77 -11.25 -21.12
N ILE A 322 1.80 -10.34 -21.09
CA ILE A 322 1.82 -9.17 -20.20
C ILE A 322 1.27 -9.53 -18.83
N VAL A 323 2.03 -9.15 -17.79
CA VAL A 323 1.73 -9.39 -16.38
C VAL A 323 1.89 -8.14 -15.55
N HIS A 324 1.16 -8.03 -14.42
CA HIS A 324 1.22 -6.89 -13.50
C HIS A 324 2.30 -7.11 -12.45
N ASN A 325 2.99 -6.06 -11.99
CA ASN A 325 3.84 -6.15 -10.81
C ASN A 325 3.01 -6.15 -9.52
N SER A 326 3.61 -6.57 -8.41
CA SER A 326 2.93 -6.67 -7.12
C SER A 326 3.51 -5.75 -6.06
N MET A 327 2.64 -5.12 -5.22
CA MET A 327 3.05 -4.08 -4.26
C MET A 327 3.15 -4.53 -2.80
N CYS A 328 2.52 -5.62 -2.36
CA CYS A 328 2.59 -6.11 -0.98
C CYS A 328 3.21 -7.50 -0.89
N LEU A 329 4.22 -7.63 -0.02
CA LEU A 329 4.97 -8.86 0.15
C LEU A 329 4.27 -9.90 1.04
N THR A 330 3.47 -9.50 2.03
CA THR A 330 2.81 -10.43 2.95
C THR A 330 1.81 -11.34 2.23
N ARG A 331 0.88 -10.80 1.42
CA ARG A 331 -0.07 -11.58 0.61
C ARG A 331 0.66 -12.59 -0.28
N ARG A 332 1.79 -12.21 -0.75
CA ARG A 332 2.68 -12.92 -1.66
C ARG A 332 3.45 -14.04 -0.97
N GLN A 333 4.00 -13.80 0.22
CA GLN A 333 4.75 -14.78 1.00
C GLN A 333 3.86 -15.82 1.67
N THR A 334 2.64 -15.42 2.03
CA THR A 334 1.76 -16.24 2.86
C THR A 334 0.49 -16.68 2.15
N GLY A 335 0.14 -16.10 0.99
CA GLY A 335 -1.16 -16.28 0.34
C GLY A 335 -2.32 -15.62 1.09
N VAL A 336 -2.05 -14.90 2.19
CA VAL A 336 -3.06 -14.26 3.03
C VAL A 336 -3.24 -12.80 2.62
N GLY A 337 -4.48 -12.36 2.43
CA GLY A 337 -4.84 -10.98 2.09
C GLY A 337 -6.23 -10.85 1.52
N ARG A 338 -6.66 -9.59 1.31
CA ARG A 338 -7.97 -9.26 0.73
C ARG A 338 -7.85 -7.94 -0.06
N PRO A 339 -8.57 -7.76 -1.18
CA PRO A 339 -8.65 -6.48 -1.91
C PRO A 339 -9.13 -5.35 -1.02
N MET A 340 -8.52 -4.17 -1.18
CA MET A 340 -8.58 -3.09 -0.17
C MET A 340 -9.99 -2.54 0.03
N VAL A 341 -10.75 -2.25 -1.03
CA VAL A 341 -12.08 -1.63 -0.92
C VAL A 341 -13.04 -2.56 -0.19
N SER A 342 -13.20 -3.80 -0.65
CA SER A 342 -14.09 -4.79 -0.01
C SER A 342 -13.66 -5.16 1.40
N MET A 343 -12.35 -5.18 1.66
CA MET A 343 -11.82 -5.40 3.01
C MET A 343 -12.16 -4.24 3.94
N LEU A 344 -11.96 -3.00 3.49
CA LEU A 344 -12.24 -1.81 4.30
C LEU A 344 -13.74 -1.64 4.58
N GLU A 345 -14.61 -1.98 3.62
CA GLU A 345 -16.06 -1.98 3.82
C GLU A 345 -16.45 -2.91 4.98
N ASP A 346 -16.06 -4.19 4.91
CA ASP A 346 -16.34 -5.19 5.95
C ASP A 346 -15.75 -4.80 7.33
N CYS A 347 -14.49 -4.36 7.35
CA CYS A 347 -13.81 -3.96 8.59
C CYS A 347 -14.43 -2.69 9.20
N SER A 348 -14.83 -1.71 8.38
CA SER A 348 -15.45 -0.46 8.85
C SER A 348 -16.85 -0.71 9.37
N ASP A 349 -17.65 -1.54 8.70
CA ASP A 349 -18.97 -1.93 9.19
C ASP A 349 -18.87 -2.61 10.54
N ALA A 350 -17.96 -3.57 10.72
CA ALA A 350 -17.72 -4.23 12.00
C ALA A 350 -17.27 -3.25 13.10
N ALA A 351 -16.36 -2.32 12.77
CA ALA A 351 -15.85 -1.35 13.74
C ALA A 351 -16.91 -0.32 14.16
N HIS A 352 -17.66 0.23 13.20
CA HIS A 352 -18.65 1.28 13.48
C HIS A 352 -19.82 0.78 14.32
N GLN A 353 -20.19 -0.53 14.23
CA GLN A 353 -21.24 -1.14 15.08
C GLN A 353 -20.92 -1.05 16.58
N ILE A 354 -19.65 -1.00 16.95
CA ILE A 354 -19.19 -0.94 18.34
C ILE A 354 -18.35 0.31 18.65
N HIS A 355 -18.59 1.38 17.90
CA HIS A 355 -17.94 2.69 18.07
C HIS A 355 -16.40 2.66 17.99
N GLY A 356 -15.85 1.77 17.16
CA GLY A 356 -14.45 1.73 16.77
C GLY A 356 -14.17 2.50 15.49
N TYR A 357 -12.91 2.57 15.12
CA TYR A 357 -12.42 3.22 13.90
C TYR A 357 -11.51 2.30 13.11
N VAL A 358 -11.44 2.50 11.80
CA VAL A 358 -10.58 1.75 10.88
C VAL A 358 -9.54 2.67 10.24
N MET A 359 -8.31 2.17 10.15
CA MET A 359 -7.21 2.79 9.41
C MET A 359 -6.82 1.91 8.24
N SER A 360 -7.04 2.39 7.01
CA SER A 360 -6.52 1.75 5.79
C SER A 360 -4.99 1.79 5.80
N ASP A 361 -4.32 0.65 5.69
CA ASP A 361 -2.86 0.55 5.70
C ASP A 361 -2.34 -0.02 4.38
N GLY A 362 -1.65 0.82 3.62
CA GLY A 362 -1.09 0.48 2.31
C GLY A 362 -2.02 0.68 1.11
N GLY A 363 -1.52 0.36 -0.07
CA GLY A 363 -2.28 0.41 -1.33
C GLY A 363 -2.35 1.78 -2.01
N CYS A 364 -2.15 2.89 -1.31
CA CYS A 364 -2.22 4.24 -1.89
C CYS A 364 -0.95 4.60 -2.69
N LYS A 365 -1.13 4.97 -3.96
CA LYS A 365 -0.08 5.36 -4.91
C LYS A 365 -0.16 6.85 -5.28
N CYS A 366 -1.35 7.44 -5.19
CA CYS A 366 -1.65 8.83 -5.55
C CYS A 366 -2.68 9.44 -4.59
N PRO A 367 -2.90 10.78 -4.62
CA PRO A 367 -3.92 11.42 -3.80
C PRO A 367 -5.34 10.86 -3.99
N GLY A 368 -5.68 10.41 -5.20
CA GLY A 368 -6.96 9.78 -5.51
C GLY A 368 -7.21 8.49 -4.71
N ASP A 369 -6.17 7.67 -4.50
CA ASP A 369 -6.29 6.45 -3.70
C ASP A 369 -6.51 6.78 -2.22
N ILE A 370 -5.88 7.86 -1.70
CA ILE A 370 -6.14 8.37 -0.34
C ILE A 370 -7.61 8.78 -0.20
N CYS A 371 -8.19 9.45 -1.22
CA CYS A 371 -9.61 9.79 -1.21
C CYS A 371 -10.50 8.56 -1.19
N LYS A 372 -10.19 7.54 -2.00
CA LYS A 372 -10.93 6.26 -2.01
C LYS A 372 -10.81 5.53 -0.65
N ALA A 373 -9.61 5.48 -0.08
CA ALA A 373 -9.38 4.88 1.22
C ALA A 373 -10.16 5.57 2.33
N LEU A 374 -10.14 6.91 2.38
CA LEU A 374 -10.95 7.71 3.33
C LEU A 374 -12.46 7.60 3.07
N GLY A 375 -12.88 7.27 1.85
CA GLY A 375 -14.26 6.94 1.53
C GLY A 375 -14.75 5.63 2.15
N CYS A 376 -13.83 4.71 2.47
CA CYS A 376 -14.10 3.38 3.04
C CYS A 376 -13.61 3.23 4.49
N SER A 377 -12.79 4.16 5.02
CA SER A 377 -12.17 4.07 6.35
C SER A 377 -12.07 5.43 7.03
N ASP A 378 -11.82 5.46 8.34
CA ASP A 378 -11.73 6.69 9.12
C ASP A 378 -10.37 7.37 9.02
N PHE A 379 -9.31 6.58 8.81
CA PHE A 379 -7.92 7.02 8.67
C PHE A 379 -7.26 6.29 7.50
N VAL A 380 -6.18 6.88 6.98
CA VAL A 380 -5.31 6.22 6.01
C VAL A 380 -3.85 6.31 6.45
N MET A 381 -3.15 5.18 6.46
CA MET A 381 -1.72 5.10 6.73
C MET A 381 -0.96 5.03 5.40
N VAL A 382 0.00 5.95 5.21
CA VAL A 382 0.74 6.13 3.97
C VAL A 382 2.23 6.03 4.23
N GLY A 383 2.94 5.26 3.42
CA GLY A 383 4.40 5.08 3.52
C GLY A 383 5.14 5.57 2.28
N SER A 384 5.00 4.84 1.16
CA SER A 384 5.82 5.05 -0.05
C SER A 384 5.69 6.43 -0.68
N MET A 385 4.54 7.09 -0.57
CA MET A 385 4.34 8.44 -1.13
C MET A 385 5.24 9.49 -0.45
N PHE A 386 5.58 9.29 0.82
CA PHE A 386 6.47 10.20 1.58
C PHE A 386 7.95 9.84 1.46
N ALA A 387 8.28 8.65 0.96
CA ALA A 387 9.65 8.15 0.94
C ALA A 387 10.58 8.87 -0.07
N GLY A 388 9.99 9.57 -1.05
CA GLY A 388 10.70 10.44 -1.99
C GLY A 388 11.02 11.85 -1.46
N ALA A 389 10.71 12.15 -0.20
CA ALA A 389 11.02 13.43 0.41
C ALA A 389 12.53 13.61 0.65
N GLU A 390 13.03 14.83 0.50
CA GLU A 390 14.44 15.17 0.81
C GLU A 390 14.80 14.89 2.26
N GLU A 391 13.85 15.03 3.18
CA GLU A 391 14.00 14.80 4.61
C GLU A 391 14.04 13.33 5.01
N ALA A 392 13.64 12.40 4.11
CA ALA A 392 13.70 10.96 4.39
C ALA A 392 15.13 10.53 4.74
N THR A 393 15.27 9.69 5.79
CA THR A 393 16.57 9.44 6.43
C THR A 393 17.45 8.41 5.71
N ASN A 394 16.92 7.66 4.77
CA ASN A 394 17.70 6.67 4.02
C ASN A 394 18.63 7.33 3.00
N GLY A 395 19.80 6.74 2.81
CA GLY A 395 20.86 7.27 1.95
C GLY A 395 20.40 7.56 0.53
N VAL A 396 21.00 8.59 -0.08
CA VAL A 396 20.78 8.94 -1.48
C VAL A 396 21.59 8.01 -2.37
N VAL A 397 20.97 7.50 -3.43
CA VAL A 397 21.61 6.75 -4.51
C VAL A 397 21.44 7.54 -5.79
N GLU A 398 22.51 7.75 -6.54
CA GLU A 398 22.46 8.42 -7.83
C GLU A 398 22.51 7.38 -8.95
N ILE A 399 21.55 7.46 -9.90
CA ILE A 399 21.49 6.59 -11.07
C ILE A 399 21.20 7.48 -12.28
N ASN A 400 22.10 7.44 -13.28
CA ASN A 400 21.98 8.22 -14.52
C ASN A 400 21.78 9.74 -14.31
N GLY A 401 22.39 10.31 -13.28
CA GLY A 401 22.26 11.74 -12.93
C GLY A 401 20.99 12.09 -12.15
N GLU A 402 20.13 11.11 -11.84
CA GLU A 402 18.95 11.29 -11.02
C GLU A 402 19.17 10.75 -9.59
N ARG A 403 18.57 11.44 -8.59
CA ARG A 403 18.74 11.14 -7.17
C ARG A 403 17.54 10.36 -6.64
N TYR A 404 17.83 9.25 -5.95
CA TYR A 404 16.84 8.36 -5.35
C TYR A 404 17.09 8.17 -3.86
N LYS A 405 16.04 7.92 -3.09
CA LYS A 405 16.07 7.45 -1.70
C LYS A 405 15.83 5.95 -1.66
N ARG A 406 16.57 5.24 -0.79
CA ARG A 406 16.27 3.84 -0.50
C ARG A 406 15.08 3.76 0.46
N PHE A 407 14.06 3.02 0.06
CA PHE A 407 12.86 2.77 0.87
C PHE A 407 12.77 1.27 1.16
N ALA A 408 12.54 0.89 2.42
CA ALA A 408 12.49 -0.51 2.82
C ALA A 408 11.39 -0.74 3.87
N GLY A 409 10.55 -1.75 3.64
CA GLY A 409 9.56 -2.20 4.63
C GLY A 409 10.24 -2.76 5.88
N MET A 410 9.65 -2.57 7.04
CA MET A 410 10.24 -2.98 8.35
C MET A 410 10.50 -4.48 8.46
N SER A 411 9.74 -5.32 7.75
CA SER A 411 9.97 -6.77 7.67
C SER A 411 10.97 -7.18 6.59
N SER A 412 11.66 -6.23 5.92
CA SER A 412 12.69 -6.52 4.91
C SER A 412 13.98 -7.04 5.55
N SER A 413 14.74 -7.83 4.81
CA SER A 413 16.08 -8.28 5.26
C SER A 413 17.03 -7.10 5.55
N TYR A 414 16.92 -6.02 4.77
CA TYR A 414 17.69 -4.79 4.98
C TYR A 414 17.37 -4.12 6.33
N ALA A 415 16.08 -3.88 6.61
CA ALA A 415 15.65 -3.27 7.85
C ALA A 415 16.00 -4.17 9.05
N GLN A 416 15.79 -5.49 8.92
CA GLN A 416 16.12 -6.45 9.97
C GLN A 416 17.62 -6.54 10.24
N ASN A 417 18.46 -6.50 9.20
CA ASN A 417 19.93 -6.46 9.37
C ASN A 417 20.39 -5.17 10.04
N LYS A 418 19.82 -4.03 9.64
CA LYS A 418 20.15 -2.72 10.20
C LYS A 418 19.76 -2.60 11.68
N LEU A 419 18.59 -3.13 12.07
CA LEU A 419 18.01 -2.97 13.41
C LEU A 419 18.45 -4.06 14.40
N PHE A 420 18.69 -5.30 13.92
CA PHE A 420 18.93 -6.46 14.79
C PHE A 420 20.25 -7.18 14.52
N GLY A 421 21.14 -6.62 13.69
CA GLY A 421 22.46 -7.18 13.41
C GLY A 421 22.46 -8.53 12.66
N GLY A 422 21.32 -8.95 12.12
CA GLY A 422 21.21 -10.16 11.31
C GLY A 422 19.76 -10.64 11.08
N PHE A 423 19.48 -11.07 9.86
CA PHE A 423 18.20 -11.70 9.52
C PHE A 423 18.24 -13.20 9.83
N LYS A 424 17.41 -13.67 10.78
CA LYS A 424 17.29 -15.11 11.10
C LYS A 424 16.37 -15.79 10.08
N SER A 425 16.96 -16.22 8.96
CA SER A 425 16.23 -16.83 7.84
C SER A 425 15.67 -18.24 8.11
N GLN A 426 16.07 -18.93 9.20
CA GLN A 426 15.71 -20.33 9.45
C GLN A 426 14.20 -20.55 9.66
N TYR A 427 13.45 -19.55 10.11
CA TYR A 427 12.00 -19.65 10.39
C TYR A 427 11.20 -18.38 10.02
N ARG A 428 11.84 -17.39 9.40
CA ARG A 428 11.17 -16.14 8.96
C ARG A 428 11.41 -15.89 7.48
N SER A 429 10.35 -15.55 6.77
CA SER A 429 10.41 -14.98 5.42
C SER A 429 10.63 -13.49 5.50
N SER A 430 11.37 -12.90 4.55
CA SER A 430 11.44 -11.43 4.41
C SER A 430 10.16 -10.94 3.76
N GLU A 431 9.30 -10.29 4.53
CA GLU A 431 8.00 -9.76 4.08
C GLU A 431 8.03 -8.26 3.77
N GLY A 432 9.17 -7.59 3.99
CA GLY A 432 9.35 -6.17 3.76
C GLY A 432 9.98 -5.87 2.39
N ARG A 433 9.39 -4.91 1.68
CA ARG A 433 9.85 -4.42 0.39
C ARG A 433 11.11 -3.56 0.54
N GLN A 434 12.03 -3.62 -0.43
CA GLN A 434 13.11 -2.65 -0.65
C GLN A 434 12.94 -2.03 -2.03
N THR A 435 13.03 -0.71 -2.15
CA THR A 435 12.91 0.00 -3.43
C THR A 435 13.72 1.30 -3.42
N LEU A 436 14.01 1.82 -4.61
CA LEU A 436 14.54 3.17 -4.80
C LEU A 436 13.37 4.07 -5.23
N ILE A 437 13.18 5.17 -4.53
CA ILE A 437 12.14 6.15 -4.84
C ILE A 437 12.83 7.44 -5.25
N LYS A 438 12.49 7.94 -6.44
CA LYS A 438 13.02 9.23 -6.95
C LYS A 438 12.70 10.34 -5.97
N ILE A 439 13.67 11.21 -5.71
CA ILE A 439 13.46 12.38 -4.86
C ILE A 439 12.51 13.33 -5.58
N LYS A 440 11.41 13.69 -4.90
CA LYS A 440 10.31 14.50 -5.43
C LYS A 440 10.32 15.95 -4.93
N GLY A 441 11.23 16.28 -4.00
CA GLY A 441 11.32 17.59 -3.35
C GLY A 441 11.09 17.51 -1.85
N SER A 442 10.70 18.63 -1.23
CA SER A 442 10.48 18.70 0.22
C SER A 442 9.26 17.88 0.65
N LEU A 443 9.29 17.38 1.89
CA LEU A 443 8.12 16.71 2.49
C LEU A 443 6.90 17.64 2.54
N SER A 444 7.14 18.94 2.79
CA SER A 444 6.07 19.93 2.82
C SER A 444 5.33 20.02 1.49
N ASP A 445 6.05 20.07 0.37
CA ASP A 445 5.46 20.16 -0.97
C ASP A 445 4.69 18.87 -1.32
N ILE A 446 5.23 17.71 -0.97
CA ILE A 446 4.55 16.42 -1.17
C ILE A 446 3.24 16.37 -0.38
N ILE A 447 3.23 16.83 0.88
CA ILE A 447 2.03 16.89 1.69
C ILE A 447 1.03 17.89 1.08
N ASP A 448 1.47 19.06 0.66
CA ASP A 448 0.59 20.10 0.09
C ASP A 448 -0.08 19.62 -1.21
N ASP A 449 0.62 18.86 -2.06
CA ASP A 449 0.04 18.21 -3.24
C ASP A 449 -1.04 17.18 -2.85
N ILE A 450 -0.76 16.31 -1.89
CA ILE A 450 -1.74 15.33 -1.38
C ILE A 450 -2.98 16.04 -0.82
N LEU A 451 -2.80 17.08 -0.02
CA LEU A 451 -3.92 17.84 0.56
C LEU A 451 -4.68 18.64 -0.49
N GLY A 452 -4.00 19.10 -1.54
CA GLY A 452 -4.60 19.70 -2.72
C GLY A 452 -5.54 18.75 -3.45
N GLY A 453 -5.09 17.50 -3.68
CA GLY A 453 -5.89 16.42 -4.24
C GLY A 453 -7.11 16.09 -3.38
N LEU A 454 -6.94 15.99 -2.05
CA LEU A 454 -8.03 15.75 -1.12
C LEU A 454 -9.08 16.87 -1.14
N ARG A 455 -8.67 18.15 -1.08
CA ARG A 455 -9.60 19.29 -1.21
C ARG A 455 -10.34 19.28 -2.54
N SER A 456 -9.65 18.91 -3.62
CA SER A 456 -10.31 18.76 -4.93
C SER A 456 -11.42 17.71 -4.87
N CYS A 457 -11.16 16.55 -4.27
CA CYS A 457 -12.17 15.51 -4.10
C CYS A 457 -13.40 16.04 -3.33
N PHE A 458 -13.19 16.76 -2.24
CA PHE A 458 -14.27 17.40 -1.47
C PHE A 458 -15.19 18.26 -2.35
N THR A 459 -14.60 19.09 -3.23
CA THR A 459 -15.38 19.94 -4.13
C THR A 459 -16.13 19.13 -5.18
N TYR A 460 -15.56 18.03 -5.69
CA TYR A 460 -16.23 17.18 -6.67
C TYR A 460 -17.40 16.38 -6.10
N ILE A 461 -17.37 16.03 -4.80
CA ILE A 461 -18.47 15.28 -4.14
C ILE A 461 -19.40 16.15 -3.31
N GLY A 462 -19.19 17.48 -3.27
CA GLY A 462 -20.00 18.43 -2.50
C GLY A 462 -19.93 18.19 -0.99
N CYS A 463 -18.79 17.76 -0.46
CA CYS A 463 -18.59 17.50 0.97
C CYS A 463 -17.80 18.62 1.63
N HIS A 464 -18.40 19.39 2.55
CA HIS A 464 -17.73 20.50 3.25
C HIS A 464 -16.90 20.08 4.46
N ASN A 465 -17.11 18.88 5.00
CA ASN A 465 -16.57 18.48 6.29
C ASN A 465 -16.10 17.02 6.29
N MET A 466 -14.86 16.77 6.75
CA MET A 466 -14.27 15.43 6.82
C MET A 466 -15.11 14.43 7.61
N LYS A 467 -15.82 14.84 8.66
CA LYS A 467 -16.71 13.96 9.44
C LYS A 467 -17.79 13.30 8.58
N HIS A 468 -18.19 13.94 7.49
CA HIS A 468 -19.25 13.46 6.60
C HIS A 468 -18.71 12.87 5.29
N PHE A 469 -17.40 12.83 5.09
CA PHE A 469 -16.77 12.47 3.83
C PHE A 469 -17.21 11.08 3.34
N GLN A 470 -17.18 10.05 4.19
CA GLN A 470 -17.61 8.70 3.85
C GLN A 470 -19.08 8.66 3.36
N LYS A 471 -19.97 9.45 3.97
CA LYS A 471 -21.40 9.51 3.59
C LYS A 471 -21.63 10.17 2.22
N HIS A 472 -20.69 10.99 1.75
CA HIS A 472 -20.71 11.60 0.42
C HIS A 472 -20.05 10.72 -0.65
N CYS A 473 -19.23 9.75 -0.24
CA CYS A 473 -18.56 8.84 -1.16
C CYS A 473 -19.52 7.75 -1.63
N VAL A 474 -19.87 7.79 -2.92
CA VAL A 474 -20.55 6.71 -3.63
C VAL A 474 -19.59 6.22 -4.70
N PHE A 475 -19.35 4.92 -4.76
CA PHE A 475 -18.41 4.35 -5.70
C PHE A 475 -19.10 3.77 -6.94
N TYR A 476 -18.55 4.10 -8.11
CA TYR A 476 -18.79 3.32 -9.31
C TYR A 476 -17.80 2.16 -9.34
N ARG A 477 -18.27 0.95 -9.58
CA ARG A 477 -17.41 -0.13 -10.02
C ARG A 477 -17.03 0.12 -11.48
N VAL A 478 -15.73 0.13 -11.77
CA VAL A 478 -15.20 0.37 -13.11
C VAL A 478 -14.35 -0.81 -13.57
N ASN A 479 -14.35 -1.07 -14.86
CA ASN A 479 -13.35 -1.93 -15.45
C ASN A 479 -12.08 -1.07 -15.56
N HIS A 480 -11.04 -1.46 -14.90
CA HIS A 480 -9.72 -0.83 -14.77
C HIS A 480 -9.47 0.33 -15.76
N GLN A 481 -9.43 1.58 -15.27
CA GLN A 481 -9.09 2.76 -16.08
C GLN A 481 -7.74 3.29 -15.64
N LEU A 482 -6.68 2.94 -16.37
CA LEU A 482 -5.44 3.71 -16.38
C LEU A 482 -5.54 4.72 -17.52
N THR A 483 -5.78 5.97 -17.19
CA THR A 483 -5.64 7.06 -18.17
C THR A 483 -4.15 7.44 -18.25
N THR A 484 -3.40 6.74 -19.08
CA THR A 484 -1.97 6.99 -19.28
C THR A 484 -1.70 8.08 -20.34
N THR A 485 -2.74 8.71 -20.86
CA THR A 485 -2.69 9.66 -22.00
C THR A 485 -1.69 10.79 -21.80
N TYR A 486 -1.38 11.16 -20.54
CA TYR A 486 -0.46 12.26 -20.22
C TYR A 486 0.79 11.82 -19.45
N GLU A 487 0.96 10.55 -19.10
CA GLU A 487 2.11 10.08 -18.32
C GLU A 487 3.46 10.24 -19.06
N ASN A 488 3.44 10.29 -20.40
CA ASN A 488 4.60 10.49 -21.25
C ASN A 488 4.64 11.87 -21.94
N ALA A 489 3.69 12.77 -21.62
CA ALA A 489 3.73 14.11 -22.17
C ALA A 489 4.88 14.89 -21.50
N PRO A 490 5.75 15.59 -22.30
CA PRO A 490 6.78 16.43 -21.69
C PRO A 490 6.10 17.53 -20.87
N THR A 491 6.31 17.49 -19.55
CA THR A 491 5.86 18.56 -18.65
C THR A 491 6.79 19.76 -18.82
N PHE A 492 6.27 20.87 -19.31
CA PHE A 492 6.95 22.16 -19.22
C PHE A 492 6.89 22.58 -17.74
N LYS A 493 8.06 22.70 -17.10
CA LYS A 493 8.16 23.49 -15.86
C LYS A 493 8.13 24.96 -16.28
N GLU A 494 7.12 25.70 -15.85
CA GLU A 494 7.14 27.17 -15.86
C GLU A 494 8.18 27.70 -14.90
#